data_a233e9822dd1df77d46737ee15604b68
#
_entry.id   a233e9822dd1df77d46737ee15604b68
#
_cell.length_a   1.000
_cell.length_b   1.000
_cell.length_c   1.000
_cell.angle_alpha   90.00
_cell.angle_beta   90.00
_cell.angle_gamma   90.00
#
_symmetry.space_group_name_H-M   'P 1'
#
loop_
_entity.id
_entity.type
_entity.pdbx_description
1 polymer ?
#
loop_
_entity_poly.entity_id
_entity_poly.type
_entity_poly.pdbx_seq_one_letter_code
_entity_poly.pdbx_strand_id
1 'polypeptide(L)'
;SKLPIEESNAAFVYNIALIFSNLQLRETAADLYYLAFQMDKNDAATGFHALYQRSHLCNWEDRENLKSACSSAIARSFKQGTSSLRGARMLASCAFSATTMFDSLKLQSYLLERSVEAHSELPAQNHPPLTPRKTGKLKIAYLSADIHSHATAFLIAGLMESHDREKFDVYLFSYGTNQADDSFRKRIRKAVGDNFLEVSQWNDEQICASIREEKIDITIDLKGFTQNGRPFLLHSRPAPLQIHY
;
A
#
# COMPACT_ATOMS: atom_id res chain seq x y z
N SER A 1 -17.45 -40.43 10.37
CA SER A 1 -17.45 -40.13 8.93
C SER A 1 -16.57 -38.89 8.72
N LYS A 2 -15.44 -39.05 8.04
CA LYS A 2 -14.61 -37.94 7.62
C LYS A 2 -15.40 -37.22 6.53
N LEU A 3 -15.78 -35.98 6.78
CA LEU A 3 -16.28 -35.10 5.74
C LEU A 3 -15.19 -34.98 4.66
N PRO A 4 -15.54 -35.02 3.39
CA PRO A 4 -14.56 -34.78 2.32
C PRO A 4 -13.95 -33.40 2.53
N ILE A 5 -12.63 -33.33 2.52
CA ILE A 5 -11.87 -32.07 2.56
C ILE A 5 -11.98 -31.48 1.16
N GLU A 6 -13.04 -30.71 0.92
CA GLU A 6 -13.25 -30.00 -0.33
C GLU A 6 -12.65 -28.59 -0.24
N GLU A 7 -12.35 -28.00 -1.39
CA GLU A 7 -11.85 -26.61 -1.51
C GLU A 7 -12.72 -25.59 -0.74
N SER A 8 -14.04 -25.87 -0.61
CA SER A 8 -14.98 -25.12 0.22
C SER A 8 -14.56 -25.01 1.69
N ASN A 9 -13.89 -26.05 2.22
CA ASN A 9 -13.45 -26.08 3.61
C ASN A 9 -12.18 -25.24 3.83
N ALA A 10 -11.26 -25.19 2.86
CA ALA A 10 -10.07 -24.33 2.92
C ALA A 10 -10.47 -22.85 2.98
N ALA A 11 -11.43 -22.43 2.13
CA ALA A 11 -11.95 -21.07 2.14
C ALA A 11 -12.66 -20.72 3.46
N PHE A 12 -13.34 -21.66 4.08
CA PHE A 12 -13.97 -21.46 5.38
C PHE A 12 -12.93 -21.24 6.47
N VAL A 13 -11.92 -22.11 6.56
CA VAL A 13 -10.81 -21.98 7.52
C VAL A 13 -10.07 -20.66 7.32
N TYR A 14 -9.83 -20.26 6.06
CA TYR A 14 -9.26 -18.97 5.72
C TYR A 14 -10.09 -17.80 6.27
N ASN A 15 -11.41 -17.81 6.10
CA ASN A 15 -12.27 -16.73 6.60
C ASN A 15 -12.25 -16.65 8.15
N ILE A 16 -12.15 -17.78 8.83
CA ILE A 16 -11.95 -17.81 10.28
C ILE A 16 -10.59 -17.18 10.63
N ALA A 17 -9.52 -17.57 9.93
CA ALA A 17 -8.20 -16.98 10.14
C ALA A 17 -8.20 -15.44 9.97
N LEU A 18 -8.95 -14.93 9.00
CA LEU A 18 -9.11 -13.50 8.77
C LEU A 18 -9.79 -12.79 9.97
N ILE A 19 -10.81 -13.41 10.56
CA ILE A 19 -11.47 -12.87 11.76
C ILE A 19 -10.47 -12.79 12.93
N PHE A 20 -9.72 -13.88 13.20
CA PHE A 20 -8.71 -13.88 14.26
C PHE A 20 -7.59 -12.85 14.00
N SER A 21 -7.18 -12.69 12.74
CA SER A 21 -6.20 -11.68 12.36
C SER A 21 -6.72 -10.24 12.63
N ASN A 22 -7.97 -9.95 12.32
CA ASN A 22 -8.61 -8.65 12.61
C ASN A 22 -8.75 -8.40 14.11
N LEU A 23 -8.96 -9.45 14.91
CA LEU A 23 -8.99 -9.39 16.37
C LEU A 23 -7.58 -9.32 16.99
N GLN A 24 -6.52 -9.23 16.18
CA GLN A 24 -5.11 -9.22 16.59
C GLN A 24 -4.66 -10.50 17.32
N LEU A 25 -5.41 -11.59 17.19
CA LEU A 25 -5.07 -12.91 17.74
C LEU A 25 -4.14 -13.64 16.75
N ARG A 26 -2.91 -13.15 16.65
CA ARG A 26 -1.96 -13.49 15.59
C ARG A 26 -1.54 -14.94 15.56
N GLU A 27 -1.33 -15.57 16.71
CA GLU A 27 -0.92 -16.98 16.79
C GLU A 27 -1.99 -17.89 16.19
N THR A 28 -3.23 -17.75 16.65
CA THR A 28 -4.36 -18.52 16.12
C THR A 28 -4.59 -18.24 14.62
N ALA A 29 -4.46 -16.98 14.20
CA ALA A 29 -4.58 -16.62 12.80
C ALA A 29 -3.48 -17.28 11.94
N ALA A 30 -2.24 -17.32 12.41
CA ALA A 30 -1.11 -17.94 11.72
C ALA A 30 -1.32 -19.44 11.51
N ASP A 31 -1.78 -20.14 12.55
CA ASP A 31 -2.05 -21.58 12.50
C ASP A 31 -3.20 -21.90 11.55
N LEU A 32 -4.27 -21.11 11.59
CA LEU A 32 -5.42 -21.28 10.71
C LEU A 32 -5.09 -20.98 9.24
N TYR A 33 -4.32 -19.92 8.95
CA TYR A 33 -3.85 -19.66 7.58
C TYR A 33 -2.94 -20.80 7.09
N TYR A 34 -2.06 -21.29 7.94
CA TYR A 34 -1.21 -22.41 7.58
C TYR A 34 -2.02 -23.68 7.32
N LEU A 35 -3.00 -23.98 8.16
CA LEU A 35 -3.93 -25.12 7.97
C LEU A 35 -4.71 -24.98 6.66
N ALA A 36 -5.30 -23.80 6.39
CA ALA A 36 -6.02 -23.55 5.16
C ALA A 36 -5.13 -23.75 3.93
N PHE A 37 -3.87 -23.31 3.98
CA PHE A 37 -2.90 -23.51 2.90
C PHE A 37 -2.50 -24.99 2.75
N GLN A 38 -2.44 -25.77 3.82
CA GLN A 38 -2.22 -27.22 3.71
C GLN A 38 -3.40 -27.93 3.04
N MET A 39 -4.62 -27.41 3.21
CA MET A 39 -5.82 -27.93 2.56
C MET A 39 -5.89 -27.58 1.08
N ASP A 40 -5.44 -26.39 0.67
CA ASP A 40 -5.33 -25.96 -0.72
C ASP A 40 -3.99 -25.26 -0.98
N LYS A 41 -3.00 -26.04 -1.43
CA LYS A 41 -1.65 -25.54 -1.78
C LYS A 41 -1.60 -24.73 -3.09
N ASN A 42 -2.71 -24.59 -3.78
CA ASN A 42 -2.80 -23.75 -4.99
C ASN A 42 -3.28 -22.34 -4.66
N ASP A 43 -3.86 -22.11 -3.49
CA ASP A 43 -4.25 -20.77 -3.07
C ASP A 43 -3.03 -19.95 -2.62
N ALA A 44 -2.51 -19.19 -3.57
CA ALA A 44 -1.35 -18.32 -3.36
C ALA A 44 -1.58 -17.29 -2.24
N ALA A 45 -2.81 -16.79 -2.10
CA ALA A 45 -3.15 -15.78 -1.11
C ALA A 45 -3.10 -16.35 0.30
N THR A 46 -3.67 -17.53 0.51
CA THR A 46 -3.63 -18.23 1.79
C THR A 46 -2.20 -18.58 2.19
N GLY A 47 -1.38 -19.07 1.24
CA GLY A 47 0.05 -19.33 1.47
C GLY A 47 0.82 -18.08 1.87
N PHE A 48 0.54 -16.96 1.23
CA PHE A 48 1.14 -15.68 1.55
C PHE A 48 0.77 -15.21 2.98
N HIS A 49 -0.51 -15.28 3.36
CA HIS A 49 -0.93 -14.91 4.71
C HIS A 49 -0.34 -15.81 5.79
N ALA A 50 -0.22 -17.10 5.53
CA ALA A 50 0.46 -18.03 6.44
C ALA A 50 1.91 -17.60 6.66
N LEU A 51 2.65 -17.34 5.58
CA LEU A 51 4.04 -16.89 5.64
C LEU A 51 4.18 -15.54 6.35
N TYR A 52 3.30 -14.60 6.05
CA TYR A 52 3.27 -13.26 6.66
C TYR A 52 3.04 -13.31 8.17
N GLN A 53 1.99 -13.99 8.64
CA GLN A 53 1.67 -14.06 10.06
C GLN A 53 2.73 -14.82 10.85
N ARG A 54 3.26 -15.92 10.32
CA ARG A 54 4.36 -16.67 10.97
C ARG A 54 5.63 -15.83 11.07
N SER A 55 5.94 -15.03 10.06
CA SER A 55 7.10 -14.11 10.11
C SER A 55 6.95 -13.05 11.20
N HIS A 56 5.74 -12.52 11.43
CA HIS A 56 5.47 -11.57 12.52
C HIS A 56 5.59 -12.17 13.92
N LEU A 57 5.40 -13.49 14.04
CA LEU A 57 5.57 -14.25 15.28
C LEU A 57 7.01 -14.75 15.46
N CYS A 58 7.93 -14.41 14.55
CA CYS A 58 9.27 -14.98 14.49
C CYS A 58 9.25 -16.54 14.46
N ASN A 59 8.16 -17.12 13.92
CA ASN A 59 8.07 -18.55 13.70
C ASN A 59 8.68 -18.92 12.36
N TRP A 60 9.90 -19.42 12.40
CA TRP A 60 10.69 -19.79 11.23
C TRP A 60 10.63 -21.27 10.88
N GLU A 61 9.86 -22.06 11.64
CA GLU A 61 9.67 -23.49 11.37
C GLU A 61 9.08 -23.70 9.99
N ASP A 62 9.67 -24.60 9.22
CA ASP A 62 9.27 -24.95 7.85
C ASP A 62 9.18 -23.77 6.86
N ARG A 63 9.82 -22.64 7.19
CA ARG A 63 9.71 -21.39 6.43
C ARG A 63 10.11 -21.53 4.96
N GLU A 64 11.19 -22.23 4.67
CA GLU A 64 11.71 -22.36 3.30
C GLU A 64 10.79 -23.23 2.43
N ASN A 65 10.20 -24.29 2.99
CA ASN A 65 9.22 -25.10 2.28
C ASN A 65 7.92 -24.33 2.04
N LEU A 66 7.45 -23.59 3.05
CA LEU A 66 6.27 -22.73 2.92
C LEU A 66 6.50 -21.61 1.88
N LYS A 67 7.66 -20.96 1.90
CA LYS A 67 8.08 -19.94 0.91
C LYS A 67 8.12 -20.53 -0.50
N SER A 68 8.71 -21.71 -0.67
CA SER A 68 8.79 -22.40 -1.96
C SER A 68 7.41 -22.78 -2.49
N ALA A 69 6.55 -23.35 -1.63
CA ALA A 69 5.19 -23.71 -2.00
C ALA A 69 4.35 -22.49 -2.38
N CYS A 70 4.44 -21.41 -1.62
CA CYS A 70 3.77 -20.15 -1.90
C CYS A 70 4.25 -19.54 -3.22
N SER A 71 5.56 -19.48 -3.46
CA SER A 71 6.15 -19.00 -4.72
C SER A 71 5.66 -19.81 -5.92
N SER A 72 5.54 -21.14 -5.76
CA SER A 72 5.03 -22.03 -6.80
C SER A 72 3.55 -21.79 -7.09
N ALA A 73 2.74 -21.54 -6.06
CA ALA A 73 1.32 -21.20 -6.20
C ALA A 73 1.14 -19.87 -6.95
N ILE A 74 1.91 -18.83 -6.57
CA ILE A 74 1.92 -17.53 -7.25
C ILE A 74 2.35 -17.69 -8.72
N ALA A 75 3.39 -18.46 -9.00
CA ALA A 75 3.88 -18.68 -10.36
C ALA A 75 2.87 -19.42 -11.25
N ARG A 76 2.09 -20.35 -10.66
CA ARG A 76 0.97 -21.00 -11.38
C ARG A 76 -0.14 -20.02 -11.71
N SER A 77 -0.56 -19.20 -10.74
CA SER A 77 -1.55 -18.16 -10.93
C SER A 77 -1.15 -17.19 -12.05
N PHE A 78 0.14 -16.82 -12.09
CA PHE A 78 0.71 -16.01 -13.17
C PHE A 78 0.54 -16.64 -14.55
N LYS A 79 0.85 -17.94 -14.71
CA LYS A 79 0.78 -18.64 -15.99
C LYS A 79 -0.66 -18.85 -16.48
N GLN A 80 -1.60 -18.99 -15.57
CA GLN A 80 -3.00 -19.27 -15.89
C GLN A 80 -3.82 -18.02 -16.18
N GLY A 81 -3.27 -16.82 -15.95
CA GLY A 81 -4.01 -15.55 -16.09
C GLY A 81 -5.22 -15.45 -15.16
N THR A 82 -5.35 -16.38 -14.22
CA THR A 82 -6.46 -16.41 -13.27
C THR A 82 -6.15 -15.50 -12.09
N SER A 83 -6.53 -14.24 -12.22
CA SER A 83 -6.72 -13.43 -11.02
C SER A 83 -8.10 -13.76 -10.45
N SER A 84 -8.19 -14.67 -9.49
CA SER A 84 -9.36 -14.57 -8.62
C SER A 84 -9.26 -13.18 -7.96
N LEU A 85 -10.24 -12.33 -8.17
CA LEU A 85 -10.34 -10.99 -7.55
C LEU A 85 -10.06 -11.03 -6.03
N ARG A 86 -10.34 -12.15 -5.41
CA ARG A 86 -10.08 -12.43 -3.99
C ARG A 86 -8.59 -12.52 -3.70
N GLY A 87 -7.84 -13.29 -4.47
CA GLY A 87 -6.38 -13.43 -4.32
C GLY A 87 -5.66 -12.12 -4.60
N ALA A 88 -6.06 -11.38 -5.63
CA ALA A 88 -5.45 -10.12 -5.99
C ALA A 88 -5.62 -9.04 -4.92
N ARG A 89 -6.83 -8.85 -4.37
CA ARG A 89 -7.08 -7.89 -3.28
C ARG A 89 -6.32 -8.19 -2.00
N MET A 90 -6.07 -9.47 -1.74
CA MET A 90 -5.36 -9.89 -0.54
C MET A 90 -3.86 -9.75 -0.68
N LEU A 91 -3.33 -10.07 -1.85
CA LEU A 91 -1.92 -9.87 -2.17
C LEU A 91 -1.55 -8.39 -2.25
N ALA A 92 -2.51 -7.54 -2.52
CA ALA A 92 -2.34 -6.10 -2.61
C ALA A 92 -1.92 -5.44 -1.30
N SER A 93 -2.58 -5.79 -0.19
CA SER A 93 -2.19 -5.31 1.14
C SER A 93 -0.81 -5.81 1.58
N CYS A 94 -0.26 -6.77 0.84
CA CYS A 94 0.97 -7.47 1.15
C CYS A 94 2.11 -7.17 0.16
N ALA A 95 1.92 -6.25 -0.79
CA ALA A 95 2.91 -5.96 -1.83
C ALA A 95 4.28 -5.59 -1.24
N PHE A 96 4.30 -4.78 -0.18
CA PHE A 96 5.54 -4.45 0.53
C PHE A 96 6.20 -5.68 1.17
N SER A 97 5.41 -6.53 1.84
CA SER A 97 5.94 -7.75 2.46
C SER A 97 6.43 -8.75 1.43
N ALA A 98 5.89 -8.76 0.22
CA ALA A 98 6.38 -9.60 -0.87
C ALA A 98 7.84 -9.29 -1.25
N THR A 99 8.27 -8.03 -1.14
CA THR A 99 9.65 -7.63 -1.41
C THR A 99 10.65 -8.22 -0.41
N THR A 100 10.21 -8.46 0.81
CA THR A 100 11.03 -9.07 1.88
C THR A 100 10.92 -10.59 1.93
N MET A 101 9.87 -11.16 1.34
CA MET A 101 9.59 -12.60 1.39
C MET A 101 10.10 -13.36 0.17
N PHE A 102 10.17 -12.73 -0.99
CA PHE A 102 10.54 -13.37 -2.25
C PHE A 102 11.73 -12.67 -2.89
N ASP A 103 12.74 -13.46 -3.27
CA ASP A 103 13.96 -12.95 -3.91
C ASP A 103 13.77 -12.66 -5.41
N SER A 104 12.66 -13.13 -5.99
CA SER A 104 12.37 -12.98 -7.41
C SER A 104 11.73 -11.64 -7.71
N LEU A 105 12.45 -10.72 -8.34
CA LEU A 105 11.92 -9.45 -8.86
C LEU A 105 10.69 -9.67 -9.76
N LYS A 106 10.67 -10.76 -10.53
CA LYS A 106 9.53 -11.10 -11.39
C LYS A 106 8.27 -11.39 -10.59
N LEU A 107 8.38 -12.11 -9.47
CA LEU A 107 7.25 -12.36 -8.57
C LEU A 107 6.82 -11.08 -7.86
N GLN A 108 7.77 -10.27 -7.42
CA GLN A 108 7.47 -8.98 -6.78
C GLN A 108 6.71 -8.04 -7.73
N SER A 109 7.19 -7.89 -8.96
CA SER A 109 6.53 -7.08 -10.00
C SER A 109 5.12 -7.59 -10.30
N TYR A 110 4.96 -8.90 -10.46
CA TYR A 110 3.64 -9.51 -10.68
C TYR A 110 2.67 -9.23 -9.55
N LEU A 111 3.10 -9.38 -8.29
CA LEU A 111 2.25 -9.10 -7.13
C LEU A 111 1.86 -7.63 -7.06
N LEU A 112 2.78 -6.74 -7.39
CA LEU A 112 2.52 -5.30 -7.44
C LEU A 112 1.50 -4.97 -8.55
N GLU A 113 1.68 -5.50 -9.75
CA GLU A 113 0.74 -5.31 -10.88
C GLU A 113 -0.67 -5.77 -10.52
N ARG A 114 -0.81 -6.98 -9.94
CA ARG A 114 -2.10 -7.50 -9.49
C ARG A 114 -2.71 -6.66 -8.37
N SER A 115 -1.86 -6.14 -7.49
CA SER A 115 -2.25 -5.21 -6.43
C SER A 115 -2.86 -3.93 -7.00
N VAL A 116 -2.19 -3.33 -7.98
CA VAL A 116 -2.66 -2.13 -8.67
C VAL A 116 -4.00 -2.39 -9.36
N GLU A 117 -4.13 -3.46 -10.13
CA GLU A 117 -5.37 -3.81 -10.82
C GLU A 117 -6.56 -4.06 -9.87
N ALA A 118 -6.29 -4.61 -8.69
CA ALA A 118 -7.35 -4.94 -7.73
C ALA A 118 -7.83 -3.74 -6.91
N HIS A 119 -7.00 -2.71 -6.74
CA HIS A 119 -7.27 -1.57 -5.86
C HIS A 119 -7.41 -0.24 -6.60
N SER A 120 -6.99 -0.18 -7.86
CA SER A 120 -7.15 1.02 -8.65
C SER A 120 -8.63 1.17 -9.02
N GLU A 121 -9.35 1.98 -8.28
CA GLU A 121 -10.68 2.49 -8.68
C GLU A 121 -10.55 3.46 -9.86
N LEU A 122 -9.33 3.91 -10.10
CA LEU A 122 -9.02 4.82 -11.19
C LEU A 122 -8.54 4.01 -12.39
N PRO A 123 -9.19 4.13 -13.56
CA PRO A 123 -8.64 3.55 -14.78
C PRO A 123 -7.23 4.10 -14.99
N ALA A 124 -6.31 3.23 -15.43
CA ALA A 124 -5.02 3.69 -15.95
C ALA A 124 -5.33 4.67 -17.09
N GLN A 125 -5.39 5.94 -16.74
CA GLN A 125 -5.71 6.95 -17.73
C GLN A 125 -4.46 7.13 -18.59
N ASN A 126 -4.62 7.01 -19.90
CA ASN A 126 -3.67 7.51 -20.86
C ASN A 126 -3.65 9.04 -20.76
N HIS A 127 -3.12 9.54 -19.65
CA HIS A 127 -2.86 10.98 -19.56
C HIS A 127 -1.76 11.33 -20.55
N PRO A 128 -1.95 12.40 -21.32
CA PRO A 128 -0.84 12.90 -22.11
C PRO A 128 0.35 13.14 -21.16
N PRO A 129 1.59 12.91 -21.62
CA PRO A 129 2.75 13.16 -20.81
C PRO A 129 2.67 14.59 -20.27
N LEU A 130 2.57 14.69 -18.95
CA LEU A 130 2.56 15.99 -18.30
C LEU A 130 3.92 16.64 -18.57
N THR A 131 3.91 17.78 -19.23
CA THR A 131 5.14 18.52 -19.51
C THR A 131 5.58 19.25 -18.26
N PRO A 132 6.83 19.07 -17.82
CA PRO A 132 7.37 19.84 -16.71
C PRO A 132 7.26 21.34 -16.98
N ARG A 133 7.01 22.11 -15.93
CA ARG A 133 6.98 23.57 -16.02
C ARG A 133 8.33 24.10 -16.50
N LYS A 134 8.31 24.98 -17.48
CA LYS A 134 9.54 25.56 -18.04
C LYS A 134 10.00 26.85 -17.32
N THR A 135 9.10 27.52 -16.63
CA THR A 135 9.36 28.80 -15.95
C THR A 135 8.55 28.92 -14.67
N GLY A 136 9.04 29.67 -13.70
CA GLY A 136 8.41 29.87 -12.39
C GLY A 136 8.86 28.88 -11.33
N LYS A 137 8.23 28.93 -10.16
CA LYS A 137 8.52 28.03 -9.06
C LYS A 137 8.03 26.60 -9.38
N LEU A 138 8.80 25.60 -9.01
CA LEU A 138 8.34 24.22 -9.07
C LEU A 138 7.33 23.95 -7.95
N LYS A 139 6.21 23.34 -8.30
CA LYS A 139 5.19 22.94 -7.34
C LYS A 139 5.42 21.51 -6.88
N ILE A 140 5.65 21.34 -5.59
CA ILE A 140 5.91 20.02 -4.96
C ILE A 140 4.76 19.71 -4.02
N ALA A 141 4.13 18.55 -4.17
CA ALA A 141 3.09 18.07 -3.28
C ALA A 141 3.54 16.85 -2.49
N TYR A 142 3.49 16.93 -1.18
CA TYR A 142 3.70 15.82 -0.27
C TYR A 142 2.38 15.17 0.09
N LEU A 143 2.33 13.84 0.10
CA LEU A 143 1.15 13.02 0.40
C LEU A 143 1.40 12.18 1.65
N SER A 144 0.59 12.31 2.70
CA SER A 144 0.75 11.52 3.91
C SER A 144 -0.52 11.39 4.74
N ALA A 145 -0.68 10.24 5.42
CA ALA A 145 -1.64 10.05 6.50
C ALA A 145 -1.08 10.47 7.88
N ASP A 146 0.24 10.66 8.01
CA ASP A 146 0.94 10.72 9.30
C ASP A 146 1.38 12.13 9.69
N ILE A 147 0.56 13.13 9.37
CA ILE A 147 0.86 14.51 9.75
C ILE A 147 0.34 14.79 11.17
N HIS A 148 0.95 14.14 12.13
CA HIS A 148 0.70 14.23 13.57
C HIS A 148 1.94 13.73 14.31
N SER A 149 1.94 13.60 15.63
CA SER A 149 3.04 13.04 16.43
C SER A 149 3.36 11.60 16.00
N HIS A 150 4.09 11.49 14.91
CA HIS A 150 4.49 10.26 14.22
C HIS A 150 5.90 10.43 13.64
N ALA A 151 6.63 9.33 13.47
CA ALA A 151 7.99 9.33 12.94
C ALA A 151 8.12 10.14 11.63
N THR A 152 7.17 9.98 10.69
CA THR A 152 7.15 10.74 9.43
C THR A 152 7.11 12.25 9.70
N ALA A 153 6.22 12.73 10.56
CA ALA A 153 6.13 14.16 10.86
C ALA A 153 7.39 14.69 11.56
N PHE A 154 8.04 13.89 12.41
CA PHE A 154 9.31 14.27 13.04
C PHE A 154 10.41 14.48 12.02
N LEU A 155 10.49 13.62 11.00
CA LEU A 155 11.50 13.70 9.95
C LEU A 155 11.27 14.87 9.00
N ILE A 156 10.01 15.14 8.62
CA ILE A 156 9.70 16.12 7.57
C ILE A 156 9.44 17.54 8.09
N ALA A 157 9.20 17.76 9.39
CA ALA A 157 8.87 19.09 9.89
C ALA A 157 9.94 20.13 9.57
N GLY A 158 11.21 19.81 9.81
CA GLY A 158 12.33 20.67 9.44
C GLY A 158 12.48 20.85 7.92
N LEU A 159 12.20 19.81 7.13
CA LEU A 159 12.19 19.91 5.68
C LEU A 159 11.11 20.90 5.19
N MET A 160 9.90 20.83 5.74
CA MET A 160 8.83 21.78 5.38
C MET A 160 9.20 23.23 5.68
N GLU A 161 9.95 23.46 6.76
CA GLU A 161 10.42 24.80 7.14
C GLU A 161 11.59 25.29 6.29
N SER A 162 12.43 24.37 5.80
CA SER A 162 13.69 24.67 5.10
C SER A 162 13.57 24.80 3.58
N HIS A 163 12.41 24.55 3.02
CA HIS A 163 12.21 24.71 1.57
C HIS A 163 12.48 26.14 1.10
N ASP A 164 13.27 26.28 0.06
CA ASP A 164 13.52 27.55 -0.63
C ASP A 164 12.22 28.02 -1.32
N ARG A 165 11.50 28.93 -0.68
CA ARG A 165 10.22 29.46 -1.16
C ARG A 165 10.33 30.38 -2.38
N GLU A 166 11.53 30.74 -2.78
CA GLU A 166 11.75 31.46 -4.06
C GLU A 166 11.74 30.50 -5.24
N LYS A 167 12.12 29.22 -5.01
CA LYS A 167 12.20 28.19 -6.04
C LYS A 167 11.02 27.22 -6.03
N PHE A 168 10.42 26.99 -4.85
CA PHE A 168 9.41 25.95 -4.66
C PHE A 168 8.13 26.48 -4.03
N ASP A 169 6.99 26.10 -4.61
CA ASP A 169 5.67 26.17 -3.97
C ASP A 169 5.38 24.78 -3.41
N VAL A 170 5.32 24.68 -2.08
CA VAL A 170 5.16 23.40 -1.38
C VAL A 170 3.73 23.21 -0.95
N TYR A 171 3.14 22.12 -1.36
CA TYR A 171 1.81 21.64 -1.01
C TYR A 171 1.92 20.42 -0.10
N LEU A 172 0.93 20.23 0.76
CA LEU A 172 0.81 19.02 1.56
C LEU A 172 -0.63 18.55 1.60
N PHE A 173 -0.88 17.35 1.10
CA PHE A 173 -2.17 16.66 1.14
C PHE A 173 -2.20 15.71 2.34
N SER A 174 -2.88 16.10 3.41
CA SER A 174 -3.03 15.30 4.62
C SER A 174 -4.32 14.50 4.55
N TYR A 175 -4.20 13.18 4.34
CA TYR A 175 -5.35 12.29 4.20
C TYR A 175 -5.58 11.37 5.41
N GLY A 176 -4.80 11.53 6.49
CA GLY A 176 -5.02 10.84 7.76
C GLY A 176 -6.08 11.49 8.63
N THR A 177 -6.25 10.95 9.83
CA THR A 177 -7.17 11.53 10.82
C THR A 177 -6.73 12.94 11.22
N ASN A 178 -7.69 13.85 11.29
CA ASN A 178 -7.42 15.21 11.74
C ASN A 178 -7.14 15.23 13.25
N GLN A 179 -5.90 15.54 13.62
CA GLN A 179 -5.44 15.75 14.98
C GLN A 179 -5.07 17.24 15.14
N ALA A 180 -6.07 18.12 15.13
CA ALA A 180 -5.91 19.56 15.05
C ALA A 180 -5.01 20.14 16.16
N ASP A 181 -4.99 19.51 17.34
CA ASP A 181 -4.21 19.95 18.50
C ASP A 181 -2.79 19.42 18.54
N ASP A 182 -2.42 18.51 17.64
CA ASP A 182 -1.07 17.97 17.58
C ASP A 182 -0.03 19.04 17.27
N SER A 183 1.06 19.07 18.02
CA SER A 183 2.10 20.10 17.92
C SER A 183 2.89 20.04 16.60
N PHE A 184 3.19 18.83 16.11
CA PHE A 184 3.90 18.65 14.82
C PHE A 184 3.00 19.01 13.65
N ARG A 185 1.71 18.67 13.73
CA ARG A 185 0.74 19.08 12.73
C ARG A 185 0.64 20.60 12.64
N LYS A 186 0.51 21.29 13.78
CA LYS A 186 0.49 22.77 13.84
C LYS A 186 1.76 23.37 13.25
N ARG A 187 2.91 22.82 13.61
CA ARG A 187 4.23 23.25 13.09
C ARG A 187 4.32 23.12 11.58
N ILE A 188 3.99 21.94 11.04
CA ILE A 188 4.02 21.65 9.59
C ILE A 188 3.00 22.53 8.86
N ARG A 189 1.78 22.65 9.39
CA ARG A 189 0.74 23.53 8.82
C ARG A 189 1.19 24.98 8.73
N LYS A 190 1.83 25.48 9.77
CA LYS A 190 2.41 26.83 9.78
C LYS A 190 3.48 27.00 8.70
N ALA A 191 4.33 26.01 8.50
CA ALA A 191 5.40 26.03 7.52
C ALA A 191 4.88 25.97 6.07
N VAL A 192 3.82 25.21 5.82
CA VAL A 192 3.23 25.04 4.48
C VAL A 192 2.25 26.16 4.14
N GLY A 193 1.54 26.72 5.14
CA GLY A 193 0.55 27.79 4.99
C GLY A 193 -0.73 27.32 4.31
N ASP A 194 -1.27 28.15 3.39
CA ASP A 194 -2.54 27.90 2.69
C ASP A 194 -2.51 26.65 1.80
N ASN A 195 -1.33 26.18 1.42
CA ASN A 195 -1.14 24.97 0.63
C ASN A 195 -1.21 23.67 1.48
N PHE A 196 -1.57 23.76 2.77
CA PHE A 196 -1.86 22.61 3.60
C PHE A 196 -3.32 22.18 3.42
N LEU A 197 -3.54 21.09 2.69
CA LEU A 197 -4.87 20.60 2.31
C LEU A 197 -5.29 19.41 3.18
N GLU A 198 -6.43 19.56 3.86
CA GLU A 198 -7.09 18.49 4.62
C GLU A 198 -7.96 17.67 3.68
N VAL A 199 -7.49 16.48 3.30
CA VAL A 199 -8.15 15.66 2.28
C VAL A 199 -8.54 14.28 2.81
N SER A 200 -8.72 14.12 4.13
CA SER A 200 -9.07 12.85 4.77
C SER A 200 -10.42 12.29 4.30
N GLN A 201 -11.33 13.16 3.87
CA GLN A 201 -12.66 12.80 3.37
C GLN A 201 -12.72 12.66 1.84
N TRP A 202 -11.60 12.91 1.14
CA TRP A 202 -11.55 12.85 -0.31
C TRP A 202 -11.20 11.43 -0.76
N ASN A 203 -11.82 11.00 -1.86
CA ASN A 203 -11.41 9.79 -2.55
C ASN A 203 -10.14 10.05 -3.40
N ASP A 204 -9.56 9.00 -3.99
CA ASP A 204 -8.33 9.11 -4.79
C ASP A 204 -8.52 9.98 -6.02
N GLU A 205 -9.69 9.93 -6.65
CA GLU A 205 -10.02 10.75 -7.83
C GLU A 205 -10.03 12.25 -7.50
N GLN A 206 -10.64 12.64 -6.38
CA GLN A 206 -10.67 14.03 -5.92
C GLN A 206 -9.27 14.57 -5.60
N ILE A 207 -8.42 13.74 -4.95
CA ILE A 207 -7.02 14.14 -4.67
C ILE A 207 -6.25 14.29 -5.96
N CYS A 208 -6.37 13.33 -6.89
CA CYS A 208 -5.69 13.41 -8.18
C CYS A 208 -6.17 14.59 -9.03
N ALA A 209 -7.47 14.90 -9.01
CA ALA A 209 -8.03 16.06 -9.70
C ALA A 209 -7.43 17.35 -9.16
N SER A 210 -7.39 17.51 -7.83
CA SER A 210 -6.80 18.69 -7.19
C SER A 210 -5.30 18.84 -7.50
N ILE A 211 -4.54 17.74 -7.49
CA ILE A 211 -3.11 17.77 -7.87
C ILE A 211 -2.93 18.28 -9.30
N ARG A 212 -3.80 17.86 -10.23
CA ARG A 212 -3.77 18.32 -11.63
C ARG A 212 -4.22 19.78 -11.78
N GLU A 213 -5.28 20.17 -11.10
CA GLU A 213 -5.81 21.53 -11.10
C GLU A 213 -4.78 22.53 -10.59
N GLU A 214 -4.10 22.18 -9.50
CA GLU A 214 -2.99 22.95 -8.95
C GLU A 214 -1.74 22.91 -9.84
N LYS A 215 -1.72 22.08 -10.87
CA LYS A 215 -0.56 21.90 -11.78
C LYS A 215 0.72 21.57 -11.01
N ILE A 216 0.62 20.61 -10.11
CA ILE A 216 1.77 20.10 -9.36
C ILE A 216 2.77 19.48 -10.31
N ASP A 217 4.05 19.82 -10.16
CA ASP A 217 5.14 19.31 -10.99
C ASP A 217 5.68 17.98 -10.42
N ILE A 218 5.73 17.86 -9.09
CA ILE A 218 6.30 16.71 -8.40
C ILE A 218 5.36 16.27 -7.26
N THR A 219 4.94 15.00 -7.25
CA THR A 219 4.30 14.39 -6.08
C THR A 219 5.28 13.51 -5.34
N ILE A 220 5.27 13.58 -4.01
CA ILE A 220 6.11 12.78 -3.12
C ILE A 220 5.20 12.05 -2.15
N ASP A 221 5.10 10.73 -2.31
CA ASP A 221 4.38 9.87 -1.37
C ASP A 221 5.30 9.51 -0.20
N LEU A 222 4.90 9.91 1.01
CA LEU A 222 5.63 9.67 2.25
C LEU A 222 5.15 8.40 2.98
N LYS A 223 4.22 7.66 2.39
CA LYS A 223 3.52 6.58 3.10
C LYS A 223 3.70 5.22 2.43
N GLY A 224 3.65 5.16 1.13
CA GLY A 224 3.75 3.92 0.37
C GLY A 224 2.71 2.88 0.76
N PHE A 225 3.17 1.64 0.89
CA PHE A 225 2.35 0.47 1.24
C PHE A 225 2.20 0.25 2.75
N THR A 226 2.54 1.22 3.58
CA THR A 226 2.32 1.12 5.03
C THR A 226 0.85 1.31 5.39
N GLN A 227 0.50 1.03 6.64
CA GLN A 227 -0.90 1.14 7.11
C GLN A 227 -1.49 2.53 6.80
N ASN A 228 -2.71 2.56 6.27
CA ASN A 228 -3.39 3.78 5.80
C ASN A 228 -2.71 4.49 4.62
N GLY A 229 -1.74 3.85 3.95
CA GLY A 229 -1.17 4.38 2.71
C GLY A 229 -2.16 4.33 1.55
N ARG A 230 -1.99 5.22 0.59
CA ARG A 230 -2.80 5.30 -0.64
C ARG A 230 -1.90 5.24 -1.90
N PRO A 231 -1.04 4.20 -2.04
CA PRO A 231 -0.03 4.14 -3.09
C PRO A 231 -0.63 4.09 -4.50
N PHE A 232 -1.88 3.61 -4.62
CA PHE A 232 -2.57 3.50 -5.91
C PHE A 232 -2.99 4.84 -6.49
N LEU A 233 -3.04 5.88 -5.68
CA LEU A 233 -3.25 7.25 -6.10
C LEU A 233 -2.22 7.66 -7.18
N LEU A 234 -0.96 7.25 -7.01
CA LEU A 234 0.11 7.51 -7.97
C LEU A 234 -0.05 6.74 -9.30
N HIS A 235 -0.83 5.66 -9.33
CA HIS A 235 -1.10 4.92 -10.57
C HIS A 235 -1.81 5.77 -11.62
N SER A 236 -2.65 6.71 -11.20
CA SER A 236 -3.33 7.65 -12.11
C SER A 236 -2.44 8.75 -12.67
N ARG A 237 -1.16 8.77 -12.29
CA ARG A 237 -0.19 9.76 -12.71
C ARG A 237 -0.69 11.20 -12.56
N PRO A 238 -0.97 11.67 -11.33
CA PRO A 238 -1.51 13.01 -11.11
C PRO A 238 -0.52 14.13 -11.41
N ALA A 239 0.78 13.87 -11.40
CA ALA A 239 1.85 14.84 -11.66
C ALA A 239 2.88 14.30 -12.66
N PRO A 240 3.66 15.18 -13.35
CA PRO A 240 4.72 14.78 -14.29
C PRO A 240 5.78 13.88 -13.67
N LEU A 241 6.22 14.19 -12.45
CA LEU A 241 7.17 13.41 -11.70
C LEU A 241 6.52 12.90 -10.42
N GLN A 242 6.74 11.63 -10.12
CA GLN A 242 6.24 10.98 -8.91
C GLN A 242 7.39 10.29 -8.20
N ILE A 243 7.49 10.54 -6.91
CA ILE A 243 8.55 10.00 -6.05
C ILE A 243 7.89 9.26 -4.91
N HIS A 244 8.40 8.09 -4.60
CA HIS A 244 8.12 7.37 -3.36
C HIS A 244 9.30 7.54 -2.43
N TYR A 245 9.04 8.03 -1.20
CA TYR A 245 10.06 8.33 -0.20
C TYR A 245 10.18 7.22 0.84
#